data_db80d8a9e9e07744a5ed774040e64aa3
#
_entry.id   db80d8a9e9e07744a5ed774040e64aa3
#
_cell.length_a   1.000
_cell.length_b   1.000
_cell.length_c   1.000
_cell.angle_alpha   90.00
_cell.angle_beta   90.00
_cell.angle_gamma   90.00
#
_symmetry.space_group_name_H-M   'P 1'
#
loop_
_entity.id
_entity.type
_entity.pdbx_description
1 polymer ?
#
loop_
_entity_poly.entity_id
_entity_poly.type
_entity_poly.pdbx_seq_one_letter_code
_entity_poly.pdbx_strand_id
1 'polypeptide(L)'
;IRDRSVAFPKTSPKIIVDLKKVTENFVDATGAKITPPTGFTQGQQTSITSNDFTYTSTKALPDTYKASNGKTYKFKGWYKGKTKPNTLTTTKAPSYAVTYNNDDDLTVVYEEIEFLEFPSRTYQFGFVDESGKRVDASTIDLTYDNWYGIGTEPPNNIPSAWATTKIETGIKANTKNNLKEIIYPVQSLETSSKDSFQFSAVNLRYQLPRIYKSISIQNQQGGFDAAYPYPSILNPSGAEINNTPQYFELKNNGGQEFVFNRTTAAAPENVQLPFYLRYVSSFLTGRAMYYTIQGPIYYYLTNRRVTENFVDTNGTKITPPTGFTQGKQTVINSDPYTFKQSGTLPETYKASNGKTYKFKGWYKGKTKPNTLTTTKAPSYPVTYNDDDDLNVVYEEIEAFDFPETTYQFGFVNEAGQLVNPDNINLTYDYKSIVFRGTGGAGSTVSFGTIANNQSGVKVGNLRQVTLPAKNIAQPTATGWNGDAFTNFSIKLPKYYKSLNLYDKTGKIDPKYPLPVKTTVSSASNDTVQP
;
A
#
# COMPACT_ATOMS: atom_id res chain seq x y z
N ILE A 1 -85.49 -57.42 83.10
CA ILE A 1 -85.54 -56.58 81.93
C ILE A 1 -84.12 -55.94 81.73
N ARG A 2 -83.48 -56.29 80.70
CA ARG A 2 -82.19 -55.64 80.38
C ARG A 2 -82.44 -54.37 79.55
N ASP A 3 -82.15 -53.25 80.14
CA ASP A 3 -82.18 -51.94 79.45
C ASP A 3 -81.08 -51.92 78.33
N ARG A 4 -81.52 -51.73 77.16
CA ARG A 4 -80.62 -51.50 76.03
C ARG A 4 -80.68 -50.02 75.64
N SER A 5 -79.67 -49.30 75.95
CA SER A 5 -79.53 -47.95 75.47
C SER A 5 -78.69 -47.91 74.25
N VAL A 6 -79.14 -47.20 73.24
CA VAL A 6 -78.43 -47.00 71.97
C VAL A 6 -78.20 -45.45 71.89
N ALA A 7 -76.98 -45.12 71.79
CA ALA A 7 -76.62 -43.74 71.53
C ALA A 7 -76.64 -43.41 70.05
N PHE A 8 -77.44 -42.41 69.72
CA PHE A 8 -77.48 -41.91 68.32
C PHE A 8 -76.85 -40.46 68.29
N PRO A 9 -75.87 -40.17 67.46
CA PRO A 9 -75.40 -38.86 67.27
C PRO A 9 -76.48 -37.94 66.65
N LYS A 10 -76.67 -36.73 67.14
CA LYS A 10 -77.65 -35.79 66.61
C LYS A 10 -77.30 -35.24 65.21
N THR A 11 -76.08 -35.30 64.82
CA THR A 11 -75.58 -34.84 63.52
C THR A 11 -74.58 -35.87 63.02
N SER A 12 -74.49 -36.04 61.69
CA SER A 12 -73.46 -36.89 61.07
C SER A 12 -72.05 -36.28 61.30
N PRO A 13 -71.16 -37.08 61.89
CA PRO A 13 -69.76 -36.63 61.97
C PRO A 13 -69.23 -36.41 60.62
N LYS A 14 -68.38 -35.32 60.46
CA LYS A 14 -67.69 -35.06 59.23
C LYS A 14 -66.22 -35.37 59.46
N ILE A 15 -65.76 -36.24 58.61
CA ILE A 15 -64.35 -36.62 58.59
C ILE A 15 -63.65 -35.81 57.53
N ILE A 16 -62.58 -35.19 57.95
CA ILE A 16 -61.73 -34.40 57.03
C ILE A 16 -60.83 -35.39 56.30
N VAL A 17 -60.78 -35.23 54.99
CA VAL A 17 -59.90 -36.01 54.14
C VAL A 17 -58.95 -35.03 53.41
N ASP A 18 -57.67 -35.32 53.45
CA ASP A 18 -56.66 -34.53 52.77
C ASP A 18 -56.31 -35.23 51.46
N LEU A 19 -56.14 -34.38 50.45
CA LEU A 19 -55.70 -34.84 49.12
C LEU A 19 -54.19 -34.99 49.06
N LYS A 20 -53.75 -35.99 48.35
CA LYS A 20 -52.36 -36.08 47.94
C LYS A 20 -52.04 -34.91 46.98
N LYS A 21 -50.81 -34.47 46.96
CA LYS A 21 -50.39 -33.28 46.22
C LYS A 21 -49.11 -33.56 45.47
N VAL A 22 -48.93 -32.83 44.37
CA VAL A 22 -47.64 -32.67 43.68
C VAL A 22 -47.04 -31.35 44.11
N THR A 23 -45.86 -31.41 44.71
CA THR A 23 -45.09 -30.23 45.08
C THR A 23 -44.00 -29.98 44.03
N GLU A 24 -43.91 -28.74 43.54
CA GLU A 24 -42.90 -28.34 42.60
C GLU A 24 -41.67 -27.83 43.34
N ASN A 25 -40.53 -28.49 43.16
CA ASN A 25 -39.26 -28.09 43.77
C ASN A 25 -38.29 -27.68 42.69
N PHE A 26 -37.61 -26.53 42.90
CA PHE A 26 -36.54 -26.02 42.07
C PHE A 26 -35.24 -26.15 42.84
N VAL A 27 -34.29 -26.93 42.30
CA VAL A 27 -33.04 -27.22 43.01
C VAL A 27 -31.84 -27.01 42.08
N ASP A 28 -30.67 -26.81 42.68
CA ASP A 28 -29.41 -26.86 41.95
C ASP A 28 -28.92 -28.33 41.75
N ALA A 29 -27.75 -28.45 41.11
CA ALA A 29 -27.18 -29.79 40.85
C ALA A 29 -26.87 -30.59 42.12
N THR A 30 -26.72 -29.92 43.27
CA THR A 30 -26.49 -30.56 44.58
C THR A 30 -27.77 -30.91 45.30
N GLY A 31 -28.92 -30.52 44.79
CA GLY A 31 -30.21 -30.72 45.42
C GLY A 31 -30.65 -29.60 46.37
N ALA A 32 -29.86 -28.53 46.52
CA ALA A 32 -30.20 -27.35 47.31
C ALA A 32 -31.30 -26.54 46.63
N LYS A 33 -32.27 -26.05 47.37
CA LYS A 33 -33.35 -25.19 46.86
C LYS A 33 -32.81 -23.87 46.31
N ILE A 34 -33.33 -23.45 45.19
CA ILE A 34 -32.96 -22.18 44.52
C ILE A 34 -34.17 -21.30 44.30
N THR A 35 -33.94 -20.02 43.99
CA THR A 35 -34.99 -19.11 43.55
C THR A 35 -35.48 -19.54 42.18
N PRO A 36 -36.79 -19.84 42.02
CA PRO A 36 -37.29 -20.33 40.72
C PRO A 36 -37.35 -19.23 39.64
N PRO A 37 -37.54 -19.59 38.36
CA PRO A 37 -37.79 -18.63 37.32
C PRO A 37 -39.03 -17.78 37.57
N THR A 38 -39.05 -16.56 36.99
CA THR A 38 -40.22 -15.68 37.08
C THR A 38 -41.49 -16.39 36.58
N GLY A 39 -42.55 -16.33 37.35
CA GLY A 39 -43.81 -17.01 37.06
C GLY A 39 -43.92 -18.41 37.62
N PHE A 40 -42.87 -18.90 38.29
CA PHE A 40 -42.89 -20.16 39.05
C PHE A 40 -42.71 -19.86 40.55
N THR A 41 -43.21 -20.76 41.37
CA THR A 41 -43.12 -20.63 42.82
C THR A 41 -42.46 -21.85 43.42
N GLN A 42 -41.43 -21.65 44.24
CA GLN A 42 -40.81 -22.73 45.00
C GLN A 42 -41.83 -23.36 45.96
N GLY A 43 -41.99 -24.64 45.87
CA GLY A 43 -42.91 -25.37 46.74
C GLY A 43 -44.37 -25.25 46.35
N GLN A 44 -44.72 -24.83 45.14
CA GLN A 44 -46.11 -24.78 44.68
C GLN A 44 -46.72 -26.17 44.72
N GLN A 45 -47.96 -26.26 45.31
CA GLN A 45 -48.67 -27.51 45.44
C GLN A 45 -49.87 -27.57 44.52
N THR A 46 -50.05 -28.72 43.89
CA THR A 46 -51.21 -29.07 43.05
C THR A 46 -51.88 -30.26 43.65
N SER A 47 -53.17 -30.16 43.99
CA SER A 47 -53.92 -31.26 44.56
C SER A 47 -54.23 -32.30 43.50
N ILE A 48 -54.06 -33.57 43.84
CA ILE A 48 -54.46 -34.73 43.01
C ILE A 48 -55.93 -34.96 43.26
N THR A 49 -56.77 -34.66 42.26
CA THR A 49 -58.24 -34.61 42.44
C THR A 49 -59.02 -35.80 41.85
N SER A 50 -58.30 -36.67 41.21
CA SER A 50 -58.92 -37.82 40.52
C SER A 50 -58.01 -39.06 40.48
N ASN A 51 -58.55 -40.22 40.27
CA ASN A 51 -57.80 -41.32 39.77
C ASN A 51 -57.54 -41.09 38.29
N ASP A 52 -56.46 -41.53 37.73
CA ASP A 52 -56.04 -41.23 36.38
C ASP A 52 -55.61 -39.74 36.22
N PHE A 53 -54.98 -39.16 37.25
CA PHE A 53 -54.52 -37.83 37.22
C PHE A 53 -53.17 -37.69 36.54
N THR A 54 -53.09 -36.80 35.54
CA THR A 54 -51.84 -36.38 34.90
C THR A 54 -51.46 -35.01 35.44
N TYR A 55 -50.31 -34.95 36.07
CA TYR A 55 -49.72 -33.66 36.44
C TYR A 55 -49.09 -33.00 35.23
N THR A 56 -49.36 -31.70 35.03
CA THR A 56 -48.76 -30.91 33.98
C THR A 56 -48.35 -29.57 34.53
N SER A 57 -47.12 -29.17 34.34
CA SER A 57 -46.65 -27.85 34.69
C SER A 57 -47.39 -26.78 33.85
N THR A 58 -47.77 -25.69 34.49
CA THR A 58 -48.63 -24.67 33.88
C THR A 58 -47.91 -23.84 32.82
N LYS A 59 -46.60 -23.81 32.86
CA LYS A 59 -45.77 -23.01 31.95
C LYS A 59 -44.55 -23.81 31.49
N ALA A 60 -44.01 -23.43 30.34
CA ALA A 60 -42.75 -23.97 29.89
C ALA A 60 -41.58 -23.41 30.72
N LEU A 61 -40.69 -24.28 31.12
CA LEU A 61 -39.46 -23.91 31.83
C LEU A 61 -38.50 -23.20 30.88
N PRO A 62 -37.92 -22.03 31.29
CA PRO A 62 -36.94 -21.36 30.46
C PRO A 62 -35.62 -22.12 30.40
N ASP A 63 -34.89 -21.97 29.29
CA ASP A 63 -33.54 -22.53 29.14
C ASP A 63 -32.57 -21.91 30.15
N THR A 64 -32.66 -20.62 30.31
CA THR A 64 -31.86 -19.83 31.27
C THR A 64 -32.72 -18.75 31.88
N TYR A 65 -32.37 -18.36 33.10
CA TYR A 65 -32.99 -17.21 33.72
C TYR A 65 -32.03 -16.54 34.71
N LYS A 66 -32.19 -15.24 34.90
CA LYS A 66 -31.53 -14.50 35.96
C LYS A 66 -32.49 -14.36 37.15
N ALA A 67 -32.10 -14.95 38.26
CA ALA A 67 -32.90 -14.90 39.48
C ALA A 67 -32.80 -13.53 40.18
N SER A 68 -33.74 -13.28 41.09
CA SER A 68 -33.74 -12.06 41.90
C SER A 68 -32.51 -11.92 42.81
N ASN A 69 -31.83 -13.01 43.13
CA ASN A 69 -30.55 -13.03 43.84
C ASN A 69 -29.34 -12.61 43.00
N GLY A 70 -29.55 -12.28 41.73
CA GLY A 70 -28.50 -11.91 40.79
C GLY A 70 -27.79 -13.07 40.11
N LYS A 71 -28.08 -14.30 40.49
CA LYS A 71 -27.48 -15.51 39.88
C LYS A 71 -28.20 -15.90 38.60
N THR A 72 -27.49 -16.46 37.68
CA THR A 72 -28.04 -17.00 36.42
C THR A 72 -27.99 -18.50 36.47
N TYR A 73 -29.11 -19.13 36.03
CA TYR A 73 -29.30 -20.56 36.06
C TYR A 73 -29.64 -21.10 34.68
N LYS A 74 -29.13 -22.30 34.39
CA LYS A 74 -29.37 -23.01 33.15
C LYS A 74 -30.11 -24.30 33.42
N PHE A 75 -31.15 -24.57 32.62
CA PHE A 75 -31.96 -25.75 32.72
C PHE A 75 -31.15 -27.02 32.44
N LYS A 76 -31.24 -28.00 33.38
CA LYS A 76 -30.58 -29.31 33.26
C LYS A 76 -31.59 -30.44 33.01
N GLY A 77 -32.79 -30.28 33.46
CA GLY A 77 -33.85 -31.25 33.35
C GLY A 77 -34.71 -31.30 34.60
N TRP A 78 -35.61 -32.29 34.63
CA TRP A 78 -36.49 -32.53 35.77
C TRP A 78 -36.67 -34.03 36.00
N TYR A 79 -37.13 -34.38 37.20
CA TYR A 79 -37.52 -35.74 37.56
C TYR A 79 -38.70 -35.72 38.51
N LYS A 80 -39.41 -36.88 38.51
CA LYS A 80 -40.52 -37.17 39.39
C LYS A 80 -40.01 -37.95 40.58
N GLY A 81 -40.53 -37.64 41.79
CA GLY A 81 -40.26 -38.41 42.99
C GLY A 81 -39.07 -37.94 43.80
N LYS A 82 -38.68 -38.74 44.77
CA LYS A 82 -37.66 -38.41 45.77
C LYS A 82 -36.24 -38.75 45.31
N THR A 83 -36.12 -39.71 44.42
CA THR A 83 -34.83 -40.23 43.97
C THR A 83 -34.45 -39.63 42.63
N LYS A 84 -33.30 -38.90 42.61
CA LYS A 84 -32.77 -38.33 41.40
C LYS A 84 -32.23 -39.46 40.48
N PRO A 85 -32.75 -39.60 39.25
CA PRO A 85 -32.22 -40.56 38.31
C PRO A 85 -30.86 -40.10 37.72
N ASN A 86 -30.12 -41.03 37.13
CA ASN A 86 -28.86 -40.69 36.46
C ASN A 86 -29.09 -39.83 35.21
N THR A 87 -30.22 -39.99 34.54
CA THR A 87 -30.58 -39.19 33.35
C THR A 87 -31.86 -38.44 33.65
N LEU A 88 -31.79 -37.12 33.56
CA LEU A 88 -32.93 -36.23 33.75
C LEU A 88 -33.79 -36.17 32.48
N THR A 89 -35.09 -35.97 32.65
CA THR A 89 -35.96 -35.62 31.53
C THR A 89 -35.74 -34.17 31.13
N THR A 90 -35.59 -33.88 29.85
CA THR A 90 -35.19 -32.55 29.36
C THR A 90 -36.29 -31.80 28.64
N THR A 91 -37.52 -32.29 28.64
CA THR A 91 -38.66 -31.53 28.12
C THR A 91 -38.96 -30.35 29.01
N LYS A 92 -39.34 -29.20 28.41
CA LYS A 92 -39.55 -27.96 29.16
C LYS A 92 -40.95 -27.78 29.70
N ALA A 93 -41.84 -28.69 29.39
CA ALA A 93 -43.20 -28.75 29.94
C ALA A 93 -43.40 -30.08 30.67
N PRO A 94 -42.96 -30.18 31.93
CA PRO A 94 -43.11 -31.44 32.69
C PRO A 94 -44.54 -31.89 32.74
N SER A 95 -44.74 -33.17 32.42
CA SER A 95 -46.06 -33.82 32.46
C SER A 95 -45.86 -35.33 32.70
N TYR A 96 -46.61 -35.88 33.65
CA TYR A 96 -46.54 -37.27 33.99
C TYR A 96 -47.79 -37.77 34.70
N ALA A 97 -48.11 -39.04 34.59
CA ALA A 97 -49.12 -39.68 35.38
C ALA A 97 -48.64 -39.86 36.83
N VAL A 98 -49.47 -39.52 37.77
CA VAL A 98 -49.15 -39.71 39.20
C VAL A 98 -49.32 -41.13 39.62
N THR A 99 -48.60 -41.57 40.64
CA THR A 99 -48.58 -42.94 41.13
C THR A 99 -49.25 -43.08 42.49
N TYR A 100 -49.71 -42.00 43.09
CA TYR A 100 -50.44 -41.95 44.38
C TYR A 100 -49.69 -42.55 45.58
N ASN A 101 -48.37 -42.65 45.50
CA ASN A 101 -47.52 -43.32 46.49
C ASN A 101 -46.73 -42.34 47.37
N ASN A 102 -47.12 -41.06 47.40
CA ASN A 102 -46.38 -39.95 48.03
C ASN A 102 -45.00 -39.73 47.44
N ASP A 103 -44.79 -40.11 46.16
CA ASP A 103 -43.55 -39.99 45.43
C ASP A 103 -43.77 -39.30 44.06
N ASP A 104 -44.71 -38.37 44.02
CA ASP A 104 -45.17 -37.74 42.79
C ASP A 104 -44.69 -36.27 42.65
N ASP A 105 -43.86 -35.80 43.56
CA ASP A 105 -43.35 -34.42 43.47
C ASP A 105 -42.48 -34.22 42.23
N LEU A 106 -42.57 -32.99 41.69
CA LEU A 106 -41.72 -32.54 40.62
C LEU A 106 -40.47 -31.88 41.19
N THR A 107 -39.30 -32.32 40.70
CA THR A 107 -38.03 -31.65 41.00
C THR A 107 -37.42 -31.18 39.72
N VAL A 108 -37.25 -29.86 39.57
CA VAL A 108 -36.62 -29.20 38.43
C VAL A 108 -35.20 -28.80 38.82
N VAL A 109 -34.26 -29.24 37.98
CA VAL A 109 -32.82 -29.01 38.23
C VAL A 109 -32.28 -27.94 37.31
N TYR A 110 -31.73 -26.92 37.89
CA TYR A 110 -30.99 -25.88 37.20
C TYR A 110 -29.57 -25.84 37.72
N GLU A 111 -28.64 -25.47 36.85
CA GLU A 111 -27.23 -25.28 37.19
C GLU A 111 -26.90 -23.80 37.20
N GLU A 112 -26.27 -23.33 38.27
CA GLU A 112 -25.74 -21.99 38.31
C GLU A 112 -24.63 -21.84 37.31
N ILE A 113 -24.73 -20.85 36.45
CA ILE A 113 -23.74 -20.52 35.43
C ILE A 113 -23.26 -19.11 35.58
N GLU A 114 -22.07 -18.85 35.10
CA GLU A 114 -21.52 -17.51 35.00
C GLU A 114 -21.48 -17.09 33.54
N PHE A 115 -21.69 -15.79 33.30
CA PHE A 115 -21.54 -15.17 32.01
C PHE A 115 -20.35 -14.22 32.06
N LEU A 116 -19.52 -14.28 31.04
CA LEU A 116 -18.48 -13.30 30.78
C LEU A 116 -19.05 -12.21 29.89
N GLU A 117 -19.08 -11.00 30.41
CA GLU A 117 -19.59 -9.84 29.69
C GLU A 117 -18.43 -9.17 28.95
N PHE A 118 -18.54 -9.10 27.63
CA PHE A 118 -17.60 -8.39 26.76
C PHE A 118 -18.26 -7.11 26.28
N PRO A 119 -17.79 -5.94 26.74
CA PRO A 119 -18.33 -4.68 26.24
C PRO A 119 -17.91 -4.43 24.79
N SER A 120 -18.69 -3.61 24.10
CA SER A 120 -18.33 -3.18 22.76
C SER A 120 -16.99 -2.45 22.74
N ARG A 121 -16.16 -2.73 21.72
CA ARG A 121 -14.90 -2.03 21.48
C ARG A 121 -14.77 -1.70 20.02
N THR A 122 -14.22 -0.52 19.75
CA THR A 122 -13.98 -0.02 18.40
C THR A 122 -12.49 0.20 18.22
N TYR A 123 -11.94 -0.36 17.13
CA TYR A 123 -10.57 -0.16 16.72
C TYR A 123 -10.57 0.63 15.43
N GLN A 124 -9.74 1.67 15.36
CA GLN A 124 -9.74 2.62 14.26
C GLN A 124 -8.40 2.58 13.52
N PHE A 125 -8.48 2.71 12.20
CA PHE A 125 -7.32 2.71 11.31
C PHE A 125 -7.40 3.88 10.34
N GLY A 126 -6.30 4.61 10.22
CA GLY A 126 -6.14 5.68 9.25
C GLY A 126 -4.98 5.38 8.31
N PHE A 127 -4.89 6.18 7.25
CA PHE A 127 -3.90 5.98 6.21
C PHE A 127 -3.23 7.31 5.89
N VAL A 128 -1.91 7.26 5.75
CA VAL A 128 -1.07 8.43 5.50
C VAL A 128 -0.22 8.13 4.27
N ASP A 129 -0.19 9.04 3.30
CA ASP A 129 0.65 8.89 2.12
C ASP A 129 2.10 9.32 2.39
N GLU A 130 2.97 9.11 1.43
CA GLU A 130 4.39 9.42 1.57
C GLU A 130 4.70 10.93 1.65
N SER A 131 3.73 11.79 1.35
CA SER A 131 3.85 13.24 1.58
C SER A 131 3.43 13.68 2.99
N GLY A 132 2.99 12.73 3.83
CA GLY A 132 2.52 13.00 5.17
C GLY A 132 1.06 13.44 5.26
N LYS A 133 0.29 13.30 4.18
CA LYS A 133 -1.13 13.66 4.14
C LYS A 133 -2.02 12.45 4.39
N ARG A 134 -3.16 12.70 5.03
CA ARG A 134 -4.19 11.68 5.20
C ARG A 134 -4.77 11.28 3.85
N VAL A 135 -4.86 9.96 3.65
CA VAL A 135 -5.58 9.38 2.51
C VAL A 135 -7.05 9.24 2.88
N ASP A 136 -7.93 9.52 1.92
CA ASP A 136 -9.36 9.32 2.12
C ASP A 136 -9.68 7.84 2.36
N ALA A 137 -10.08 7.51 3.57
CA ALA A 137 -10.35 6.14 3.99
C ALA A 137 -11.50 5.50 3.21
N SER A 138 -12.38 6.29 2.61
CA SER A 138 -13.47 5.75 1.77
C SER A 138 -12.98 5.11 0.48
N THR A 139 -11.75 5.41 0.05
CA THR A 139 -11.13 4.81 -1.13
C THR A 139 -10.46 3.47 -0.85
N ILE A 140 -10.40 3.07 0.41
CA ILE A 140 -9.76 1.84 0.87
C ILE A 140 -10.82 0.95 1.50
N ASP A 141 -10.91 -0.30 1.05
CA ASP A 141 -11.79 -1.29 1.67
C ASP A 141 -10.98 -2.14 2.65
N LEU A 142 -11.46 -2.21 3.87
CA LEU A 142 -10.93 -3.11 4.89
C LEU A 142 -11.97 -4.20 5.16
N THR A 143 -11.60 -5.44 4.89
CA THR A 143 -12.40 -6.61 5.24
C THR A 143 -11.62 -7.48 6.22
N TYR A 144 -12.34 -8.18 7.06
CA TYR A 144 -11.77 -9.05 8.07
C TYR A 144 -12.70 -10.19 8.40
N ASP A 145 -12.21 -11.14 9.18
CA ASP A 145 -12.99 -12.26 9.69
C ASP A 145 -13.02 -12.15 11.22
N ASN A 146 -14.14 -12.52 11.84
CA ASN A 146 -14.21 -12.74 13.28
C ASN A 146 -14.01 -14.22 13.56
N TRP A 147 -12.96 -14.53 14.29
CA TRP A 147 -12.62 -15.86 14.72
C TRP A 147 -12.99 -16.04 16.19
N TYR A 148 -13.67 -17.13 16.50
CA TYR A 148 -14.05 -17.53 17.84
C TYR A 148 -13.41 -18.86 18.17
N GLY A 149 -12.79 -18.96 19.33
CA GLY A 149 -12.14 -20.18 19.77
C GLY A 149 -12.37 -20.47 21.24
N ILE A 150 -12.24 -21.75 21.59
CA ILE A 150 -12.30 -22.23 22.96
C ILE A 150 -11.03 -23.00 23.29
N GLY A 151 -10.52 -22.79 24.48
CA GLY A 151 -9.43 -23.57 25.03
C GLY A 151 -9.81 -24.15 26.37
N THR A 152 -9.57 -25.42 26.57
CA THR A 152 -9.83 -26.14 27.83
C THR A 152 -8.51 -26.64 28.36
N GLU A 153 -8.16 -26.21 29.56
CA GLU A 153 -6.93 -26.58 30.23
C GLU A 153 -7.19 -26.96 31.69
N PRO A 154 -6.34 -27.71 32.31
CA PRO A 154 -6.39 -27.92 33.75
C PRO A 154 -6.39 -26.58 34.49
N PRO A 155 -7.01 -26.51 35.69
CA PRO A 155 -6.97 -25.29 36.49
C PRO A 155 -5.54 -24.77 36.68
N ASN A 156 -5.37 -23.45 36.62
CA ASN A 156 -4.11 -22.70 36.76
C ASN A 156 -3.20 -22.65 35.53
N ASN A 157 -3.65 -23.11 34.37
CA ASN A 157 -2.91 -23.00 33.12
C ASN A 157 -3.67 -22.17 32.10
N ILE A 158 -2.92 -21.40 31.31
CA ILE A 158 -3.48 -20.74 30.11
C ILE A 158 -3.50 -21.78 28.99
N PRO A 159 -4.59 -21.88 28.20
CA PRO A 159 -4.63 -22.83 27.09
C PRO A 159 -3.45 -22.64 26.14
N SER A 160 -2.77 -23.73 25.83
CA SER A 160 -1.70 -23.77 24.83
C SER A 160 -2.24 -23.90 23.39
N ALA A 161 -3.47 -24.34 23.26
CA ALA A 161 -4.14 -24.52 21.98
C ALA A 161 -5.58 -24.04 22.06
N TRP A 162 -6.07 -23.53 20.92
CA TRP A 162 -7.44 -23.06 20.77
C TRP A 162 -8.13 -23.84 19.67
N ALA A 163 -9.30 -24.37 19.96
CA ALA A 163 -10.16 -24.97 18.95
C ALA A 163 -11.09 -23.92 18.38
N THR A 164 -11.14 -23.83 17.07
CA THR A 164 -12.07 -22.92 16.38
C THR A 164 -13.50 -23.41 16.58
N THR A 165 -14.36 -22.56 17.14
CA THR A 165 -15.78 -22.85 17.34
C THR A 165 -16.65 -22.20 16.29
N LYS A 166 -16.24 -21.04 15.77
CA LYS A 166 -16.97 -20.27 14.78
C LYS A 166 -16.01 -19.32 14.05
N ILE A 167 -16.26 -19.10 12.80
CA ILE A 167 -15.63 -18.03 12.03
C ILE A 167 -16.69 -17.31 11.19
N GLU A 168 -16.70 -15.99 11.27
CA GLU A 168 -17.54 -15.12 10.46
C GLU A 168 -16.64 -14.42 9.45
N THR A 169 -16.84 -14.71 8.17
CA THR A 169 -15.93 -14.27 7.11
C THR A 169 -16.46 -13.05 6.37
N GLY A 170 -15.53 -12.25 5.84
CA GLY A 170 -15.86 -11.18 4.89
C GLY A 170 -16.60 -10.00 5.49
N ILE A 171 -16.33 -9.65 6.75
CA ILE A 171 -16.95 -8.51 7.39
C ILE A 171 -16.26 -7.24 6.89
N LYS A 172 -17.06 -6.25 6.46
CA LYS A 172 -16.55 -4.96 6.00
C LYS A 172 -16.47 -3.98 7.16
N ALA A 173 -15.31 -3.35 7.32
CA ALA A 173 -15.15 -2.26 8.26
C ALA A 173 -15.89 -1.02 7.79
N ASN A 174 -16.50 -0.30 8.72
CA ASN A 174 -17.17 0.97 8.44
C ASN A 174 -16.14 2.08 8.21
N THR A 175 -16.52 3.08 7.42
CA THR A 175 -15.77 4.34 7.32
C THR A 175 -16.48 5.41 8.13
N LYS A 176 -15.75 6.04 9.06
CA LYS A 176 -16.27 7.13 9.87
C LYS A 176 -15.16 8.11 10.19
N ASN A 177 -15.40 9.41 9.96
CA ASN A 177 -14.43 10.48 10.24
C ASN A 177 -13.06 10.21 9.59
N ASN A 178 -13.06 9.77 8.36
CA ASN A 178 -11.86 9.43 7.60
C ASN A 178 -11.00 8.33 8.24
N LEU A 179 -11.63 7.40 8.94
CA LEU A 179 -11.01 6.22 9.54
C LEU A 179 -11.83 4.97 9.18
N LYS A 180 -11.16 3.85 9.11
CA LYS A 180 -11.82 2.53 9.09
C LYS A 180 -12.02 2.08 10.52
N GLU A 181 -13.18 1.48 10.80
CA GLU A 181 -13.52 0.99 12.14
C GLU A 181 -13.82 -0.50 12.11
N ILE A 182 -13.17 -1.23 13.01
CA ILE A 182 -13.54 -2.61 13.36
C ILE A 182 -14.25 -2.55 14.70
N ILE A 183 -15.50 -3.00 14.75
CA ILE A 183 -16.33 -2.94 15.95
C ILE A 183 -16.53 -4.37 16.46
N TYR A 184 -16.08 -4.61 17.68
CA TYR A 184 -16.48 -5.76 18.45
C TYR A 184 -17.80 -5.45 19.15
N PRO A 185 -18.88 -6.21 18.87
CA PRO A 185 -20.15 -5.99 19.54
C PRO A 185 -20.11 -6.44 20.99
N VAL A 186 -21.07 -5.97 21.78
CA VAL A 186 -21.31 -6.52 23.11
C VAL A 186 -21.62 -8.00 23.00
N GLN A 187 -20.98 -8.80 23.86
CA GLN A 187 -21.24 -10.23 23.94
C GLN A 187 -21.35 -10.67 25.39
N SER A 188 -22.24 -11.64 25.62
CA SER A 188 -22.37 -12.34 26.89
C SER A 188 -22.17 -13.82 26.60
N LEU A 189 -21.08 -14.39 27.12
CA LEU A 189 -20.71 -15.79 26.88
C LEU A 189 -20.89 -16.59 28.16
N GLU A 190 -21.65 -17.67 28.07
CA GLU A 190 -21.73 -18.68 29.12
C GLU A 190 -20.37 -19.36 29.28
N THR A 191 -19.87 -19.44 30.50
CA THR A 191 -18.59 -20.06 30.77
C THR A 191 -18.67 -21.08 31.90
N SER A 192 -17.78 -22.07 31.81
CA SER A 192 -17.46 -22.94 32.95
C SER A 192 -16.11 -22.54 33.53
N SER A 193 -15.79 -23.02 34.72
CA SER A 193 -14.51 -22.74 35.39
C SER A 193 -13.29 -23.30 34.68
N LYS A 194 -13.47 -24.10 33.64
CA LYS A 194 -12.39 -24.79 32.91
C LYS A 194 -12.17 -24.27 31.50
N ASP A 195 -13.08 -23.45 30.97
CA ASP A 195 -13.02 -23.00 29.59
C ASP A 195 -12.51 -21.56 29.52
N SER A 196 -11.70 -21.31 28.53
CA SER A 196 -11.33 -19.97 28.13
C SER A 196 -11.83 -19.71 26.72
N PHE A 197 -12.30 -18.49 26.47
CA PHE A 197 -12.82 -18.06 25.18
C PHE A 197 -11.93 -16.99 24.59
N GLN A 198 -11.71 -17.07 23.31
CA GLN A 198 -11.03 -15.99 22.57
C GLN A 198 -11.83 -15.68 21.31
N PHE A 199 -11.97 -14.41 21.00
CA PHE A 199 -12.39 -13.98 19.67
C PHE A 199 -11.54 -12.79 19.23
N SER A 200 -11.28 -12.76 17.92
CA SER A 200 -10.33 -11.85 17.33
C SER A 200 -10.79 -11.42 15.94
N ALA A 201 -10.46 -10.22 15.54
CA ALA A 201 -10.45 -9.87 14.13
C ALA A 201 -9.17 -10.46 13.52
N VAL A 202 -9.34 -11.29 12.53
CA VAL A 202 -8.25 -11.98 11.84
C VAL A 202 -8.37 -11.76 10.34
N ASN A 203 -7.31 -12.09 9.61
CA ASN A 203 -7.28 -12.00 8.14
C ASN A 203 -7.69 -10.61 7.63
N LEU A 204 -7.16 -9.56 8.25
CA LEU A 204 -7.40 -8.20 7.79
C LEU A 204 -6.84 -8.04 6.38
N ARG A 205 -7.71 -7.58 5.47
CA ARG A 205 -7.40 -7.40 4.06
C ARG A 205 -7.70 -5.97 3.68
N TYR A 206 -6.70 -5.28 3.15
CA TYR A 206 -6.80 -3.89 2.71
C TYR A 206 -6.78 -3.85 1.19
N GLN A 207 -7.88 -3.43 0.59
CA GLN A 207 -7.97 -3.20 -0.84
C GLN A 207 -7.59 -1.75 -1.12
N LEU A 208 -6.42 -1.54 -1.71
CA LEU A 208 -5.90 -0.21 -1.98
C LEU A 208 -6.14 0.23 -3.42
N PRO A 209 -6.30 1.56 -3.65
CA PRO A 209 -6.19 2.11 -5.00
C PRO A 209 -4.86 1.71 -5.65
N ARG A 210 -4.89 1.51 -6.97
CA ARG A 210 -3.73 0.98 -7.71
C ARG A 210 -2.55 1.93 -7.80
N ILE A 211 -2.70 3.19 -7.40
CA ILE A 211 -1.57 4.12 -7.30
C ILE A 211 -0.60 3.76 -6.16
N TYR A 212 -1.04 2.98 -5.18
CA TYR A 212 -0.21 2.59 -4.05
C TYR A 212 0.48 1.26 -4.29
N LYS A 213 1.77 1.23 -4.02
CA LYS A 213 2.61 0.06 -4.14
C LYS A 213 2.66 -0.76 -2.85
N SER A 214 2.66 -0.09 -1.71
CA SER A 214 2.82 -0.76 -0.42
C SER A 214 2.05 -0.06 0.70
N ILE A 215 1.81 -0.82 1.76
CA ILE A 215 1.24 -0.36 3.01
C ILE A 215 2.06 -0.95 4.15
N SER A 216 2.43 -0.12 5.11
CA SER A 216 3.31 -0.50 6.21
C SER A 216 2.89 0.15 7.52
N ILE A 217 3.43 -0.37 8.62
CA ILE A 217 3.15 0.12 9.98
C ILE A 217 3.93 1.40 10.31
N GLN A 218 5.13 1.53 9.75
CA GLN A 218 5.97 2.70 9.95
C GLN A 218 6.22 3.40 8.63
N ASN A 219 6.60 4.69 8.68
CA ASN A 219 7.04 5.40 7.50
C ASN A 219 8.36 4.82 6.97
N GLN A 220 8.79 5.28 5.81
CA GLN A 220 9.99 4.74 5.15
C GLN A 220 11.29 5.02 5.92
N GLN A 221 11.28 5.97 6.84
CA GLN A 221 12.41 6.27 7.71
C GLN A 221 12.45 5.37 8.95
N GLY A 222 11.49 4.45 9.10
CA GLY A 222 11.45 3.52 10.23
C GLY A 222 10.88 4.11 11.51
N GLY A 223 10.01 5.09 11.41
CA GLY A 223 9.36 5.76 12.53
C GLY A 223 7.91 6.08 12.29
N PHE A 224 7.38 6.96 13.13
CA PHE A 224 6.01 7.47 13.03
C PHE A 224 6.06 8.98 12.85
N ASP A 225 5.19 9.51 12.01
CA ASP A 225 5.05 10.95 11.88
C ASP A 225 4.51 11.54 13.18
N ALA A 226 5.01 12.70 13.58
CA ALA A 226 4.58 13.35 14.82
C ALA A 226 3.07 13.66 14.85
N ALA A 227 2.49 13.93 13.66
CA ALA A 227 1.04 14.15 13.52
C ALA A 227 0.22 12.87 13.62
N TYR A 228 0.83 11.70 13.43
CA TYR A 228 0.17 10.39 13.43
C TYR A 228 0.96 9.40 14.27
N PRO A 229 1.07 9.63 15.58
CA PRO A 229 1.83 8.76 16.45
C PRO A 229 1.16 7.40 16.61
N TYR A 230 1.96 6.41 16.93
CA TYR A 230 1.42 5.11 17.33
C TYR A 230 0.69 5.26 18.68
N PRO A 231 -0.56 4.79 18.81
CA PRO A 231 -1.34 5.01 20.00
C PRO A 231 -0.82 4.20 21.19
N SER A 232 -1.06 4.69 22.39
CA SER A 232 -0.85 3.91 23.60
C SER A 232 -1.81 2.71 23.65
N ILE A 233 -1.30 1.58 24.09
CA ILE A 233 -2.07 0.36 24.28
C ILE A 233 -2.07 0.03 25.76
N LEU A 234 -3.26 -0.11 26.32
CA LEU A 234 -3.45 -0.49 27.71
C LEU A 234 -3.74 -1.98 27.81
N ASN A 235 -3.11 -2.65 28.77
CA ASN A 235 -3.44 -4.02 29.10
C ASN A 235 -4.77 -4.12 29.84
N PRO A 236 -5.30 -5.33 30.11
CA PRO A 236 -6.56 -5.49 30.83
C PRO A 236 -6.60 -4.86 32.23
N SER A 237 -5.46 -4.64 32.87
CA SER A 237 -5.39 -3.97 34.18
C SER A 237 -5.36 -2.45 34.10
N GLY A 238 -5.31 -1.88 32.88
CA GLY A 238 -5.22 -0.45 32.64
C GLY A 238 -3.81 0.11 32.59
N ALA A 239 -2.77 -0.73 32.71
CA ALA A 239 -1.40 -0.30 32.60
C ALA A 239 -0.98 -0.21 31.12
N GLU A 240 -0.19 0.80 30.78
CA GLU A 240 0.36 0.95 29.45
C GLU A 240 1.38 -0.15 29.16
N ILE A 241 1.27 -0.78 27.99
CA ILE A 241 2.27 -1.72 27.51
C ILE A 241 3.18 -1.02 26.51
N ASN A 242 4.49 -1.19 26.68
CA ASN A 242 5.47 -0.68 25.75
C ASN A 242 5.66 -1.70 24.61
N ASN A 243 4.81 -1.59 23.61
CA ASN A 243 4.81 -2.50 22.46
C ASN A 243 4.71 -1.73 21.16
N THR A 244 5.65 -0.81 20.95
CA THR A 244 5.78 -0.10 19.67
C THR A 244 6.21 -1.09 18.59
N PRO A 245 5.44 -1.25 17.51
CA PRO A 245 5.78 -2.20 16.47
C PRO A 245 7.04 -1.76 15.72
N GLN A 246 7.83 -2.73 15.29
CA GLN A 246 8.88 -2.50 14.31
C GLN A 246 8.28 -2.34 12.93
N TYR A 247 9.07 -1.84 11.98
CA TYR A 247 8.65 -1.75 10.58
C TYR A 247 8.11 -3.10 10.09
N PHE A 248 6.94 -3.05 9.54
CA PHE A 248 6.28 -4.22 8.99
C PHE A 248 5.46 -3.83 7.76
N GLU A 249 5.84 -4.38 6.62
CA GLU A 249 5.13 -4.18 5.35
C GLU A 249 4.15 -5.34 5.12
N LEU A 250 2.91 -4.99 4.75
CA LEU A 250 1.91 -5.98 4.39
C LEU A 250 2.23 -6.58 3.02
N LYS A 251 1.84 -7.82 2.82
CA LYS A 251 2.05 -8.53 1.56
C LYS A 251 0.92 -8.27 0.59
N ASN A 252 1.25 -7.90 -0.64
CA ASN A 252 0.27 -7.87 -1.73
C ASN A 252 -0.07 -9.31 -2.14
N ASN A 253 -1.30 -9.70 -1.90
CA ASN A 253 -1.83 -11.04 -2.19
C ASN A 253 -2.37 -11.17 -3.63
N GLY A 254 -2.19 -10.14 -4.43
CA GLY A 254 -2.73 -10.02 -5.78
C GLY A 254 -3.91 -9.06 -5.84
N GLY A 255 -4.06 -8.36 -6.99
CA GLY A 255 -5.18 -7.45 -7.21
C GLY A 255 -5.27 -6.28 -6.23
N GLN A 256 -4.16 -5.81 -5.68
CA GLN A 256 -4.12 -4.72 -4.70
C GLN A 256 -4.75 -5.05 -3.34
N GLU A 257 -4.90 -6.34 -3.02
CA GLU A 257 -5.29 -6.80 -1.70
C GLU A 257 -4.05 -7.07 -0.86
N PHE A 258 -3.89 -6.30 0.21
CA PHE A 258 -2.73 -6.37 1.10
C PHE A 258 -3.12 -7.04 2.41
N VAL A 259 -2.32 -8.01 2.85
CA VAL A 259 -2.60 -8.83 4.02
C VAL A 259 -1.37 -8.94 4.93
N PHE A 260 -1.63 -9.19 6.21
CA PHE A 260 -0.56 -9.62 7.10
C PHE A 260 -0.15 -11.05 6.76
N ASN A 261 1.13 -11.30 6.76
CA ASN A 261 1.68 -12.64 6.55
C ASN A 261 2.20 -13.28 7.85
N ARG A 262 1.67 -12.82 8.99
CA ARG A 262 2.00 -13.34 10.31
C ARG A 262 0.79 -14.04 10.93
N THR A 263 1.06 -15.17 11.56
CA THR A 263 0.08 -15.92 12.36
C THR A 263 0.58 -16.01 13.80
N THR A 264 -0.34 -16.26 14.74
CA THR A 264 0.03 -16.60 16.11
C THR A 264 -0.20 -18.09 16.36
N ALA A 265 0.54 -18.65 17.30
CA ALA A 265 0.30 -20.04 17.73
C ALA A 265 -1.01 -20.20 18.52
N ALA A 266 -1.54 -19.09 19.07
CA ALA A 266 -2.77 -19.13 19.88
C ALA A 266 -4.05 -19.23 19.05
N ALA A 267 -4.01 -18.76 17.80
CA ALA A 267 -5.13 -18.83 16.88
C ALA A 267 -4.64 -19.35 15.53
N PRO A 268 -5.35 -20.30 14.91
CA PRO A 268 -4.92 -20.90 13.64
C PRO A 268 -5.01 -19.92 12.47
N GLU A 269 -5.88 -18.94 12.54
CA GLU A 269 -6.04 -17.91 11.54
C GLU A 269 -5.02 -16.79 11.75
N ASN A 270 -4.81 -15.98 10.72
CA ASN A 270 -3.85 -14.90 10.73
C ASN A 270 -4.28 -13.79 11.69
N VAL A 271 -3.81 -13.85 12.92
CA VAL A 271 -4.09 -12.84 13.97
C VAL A 271 -3.18 -11.64 13.79
N GLN A 272 -3.74 -10.46 13.97
CA GLN A 272 -3.04 -9.20 13.71
C GLN A 272 -2.05 -8.87 14.80
N LEU A 273 -0.79 -9.03 14.50
CA LEU A 273 0.32 -8.58 15.34
C LEU A 273 1.04 -7.43 14.61
N PRO A 274 1.43 -6.40 15.34
CA PRO A 274 1.49 -6.23 16.78
C PRO A 274 0.19 -5.71 17.42
N PHE A 275 -0.92 -5.69 16.69
CA PHE A 275 -2.17 -5.14 17.20
C PHE A 275 -2.90 -6.12 18.12
N TYR A 276 -3.45 -5.62 19.20
CA TYR A 276 -4.21 -6.42 20.16
C TYR A 276 -5.71 -6.33 19.85
N LEU A 277 -6.09 -6.86 18.70
CA LEU A 277 -7.48 -6.86 18.22
C LEU A 277 -8.20 -8.12 18.69
N ARG A 278 -8.11 -8.43 19.98
CA ARG A 278 -8.70 -9.65 20.49
C ARG A 278 -9.23 -9.48 21.90
N TYR A 279 -10.26 -10.24 22.20
CA TYR A 279 -10.80 -10.46 23.52
C TYR A 279 -10.45 -11.86 23.98
N VAL A 280 -10.07 -11.99 25.24
CA VAL A 280 -9.77 -13.28 25.85
C VAL A 280 -10.44 -13.33 27.20
N SER A 281 -11.17 -14.40 27.50
CA SER A 281 -11.56 -14.70 28.86
C SER A 281 -10.48 -15.53 29.53
N SER A 282 -10.33 -15.35 30.83
CA SER A 282 -9.44 -16.22 31.61
C SER A 282 -10.25 -16.97 32.63
N PHE A 283 -10.22 -18.30 32.57
CA PHE A 283 -10.87 -19.12 33.59
C PHE A 283 -10.20 -18.97 34.97
N LEU A 284 -8.96 -18.52 35.03
CA LEU A 284 -8.27 -18.24 36.30
C LEU A 284 -8.88 -17.03 37.03
N THR A 285 -9.32 -16.03 36.32
CA THR A 285 -9.86 -14.79 36.88
C THR A 285 -11.39 -14.72 36.78
N GLY A 286 -12.01 -15.59 35.97
CA GLY A 286 -13.46 -15.57 35.74
C GLY A 286 -13.96 -14.29 35.08
N ARG A 287 -13.15 -13.59 34.31
CA ARG A 287 -13.52 -12.33 33.69
C ARG A 287 -13.00 -12.17 32.27
N ALA A 288 -13.66 -11.32 31.50
CA ALA A 288 -13.20 -10.90 30.19
C ALA A 288 -11.96 -10.00 30.30
N MET A 289 -11.00 -10.24 29.44
CA MET A 289 -9.78 -9.44 29.33
C MET A 289 -9.61 -8.96 27.90
N TYR A 290 -9.30 -7.69 27.71
CA TYR A 290 -9.04 -7.11 26.41
C TYR A 290 -8.06 -5.96 26.53
N TYR A 291 -7.37 -5.71 25.43
CA TYR A 291 -6.49 -4.54 25.33
C TYR A 291 -7.27 -3.35 24.80
N THR A 292 -6.95 -2.17 25.30
CA THR A 292 -7.55 -0.92 24.83
C THR A 292 -6.51 -0.14 24.05
N ILE A 293 -6.82 0.21 22.81
CA ILE A 293 -5.97 1.04 21.96
C ILE A 293 -6.50 2.47 22.04
N GLN A 294 -5.67 3.39 22.51
CA GLN A 294 -6.07 4.77 22.79
C GLN A 294 -5.84 5.68 21.59
N GLY A 295 -6.49 5.41 20.50
CA GLY A 295 -6.44 6.23 19.29
C GLY A 295 -6.36 5.39 18.03
N PRO A 296 -6.39 6.07 16.88
CA PRO A 296 -6.22 5.37 15.61
C PRO A 296 -4.82 4.81 15.43
N ILE A 297 -4.75 3.66 14.74
CA ILE A 297 -3.50 3.13 14.21
C ILE A 297 -3.39 3.61 12.77
N TYR A 298 -2.29 4.27 12.43
CA TYR A 298 -2.07 4.77 11.09
C TYR A 298 -1.13 3.84 10.33
N TYR A 299 -1.54 3.52 9.10
CA TYR A 299 -0.70 2.85 8.12
C TYR A 299 -0.11 3.88 7.18
N TYR A 300 1.10 3.59 6.69
CA TYR A 300 1.83 4.43 5.76
C TYR A 300 1.80 3.79 4.38
N LEU A 301 1.32 4.54 3.40
CA LEU A 301 1.21 4.10 2.02
C LEU A 301 2.32 4.70 1.19
N THR A 302 2.91 3.89 0.32
CA THR A 302 3.86 4.37 -0.68
C THR A 302 3.26 4.28 -2.07
N ASN A 303 3.52 5.31 -2.88
CA ASN A 303 3.01 5.36 -4.24
C ASN A 303 3.88 4.56 -5.19
N ARG A 304 3.29 4.12 -6.28
CA ARG A 304 4.04 3.65 -7.46
C ARG A 304 4.76 4.82 -8.09
N ARG A 305 5.85 4.55 -8.78
CA ARG A 305 6.70 5.56 -9.38
C ARG A 305 7.04 5.18 -10.82
N VAL A 306 7.39 6.19 -11.59
CA VAL A 306 8.10 6.04 -12.84
C VAL A 306 9.56 6.43 -12.59
N THR A 307 10.46 5.50 -12.85
CA THR A 307 11.90 5.74 -12.79
C THR A 307 12.41 5.95 -14.21
N GLU A 308 13.20 7.02 -14.42
CA GLU A 308 13.80 7.35 -15.69
C GLU A 308 15.20 6.72 -15.77
N ASN A 309 15.37 5.78 -16.67
CA ASN A 309 16.64 5.11 -16.90
C ASN A 309 17.21 5.51 -18.26
N PHE A 310 18.48 5.87 -18.29
CA PHE A 310 19.25 6.11 -19.51
C PHE A 310 20.22 4.96 -19.71
N VAL A 311 20.06 4.24 -20.80
CA VAL A 311 20.81 3.01 -21.07
C VAL A 311 21.41 3.03 -22.47
N ASP A 312 22.48 2.24 -22.66
CA ASP A 312 23.01 1.97 -24.00
C ASP A 312 22.21 0.84 -24.68
N THR A 313 22.62 0.44 -25.86
CA THR A 313 21.96 -0.61 -26.63
C THR A 313 22.04 -1.99 -25.99
N ASN A 314 22.93 -2.18 -25.01
CA ASN A 314 23.06 -3.41 -24.22
C ASN A 314 22.26 -3.36 -22.92
N GLY A 315 21.59 -2.26 -22.63
CA GLY A 315 20.86 -2.07 -21.39
C GLY A 315 21.72 -1.60 -20.21
N THR A 316 23.01 -1.30 -20.44
CA THR A 316 23.89 -0.77 -19.41
C THR A 316 23.60 0.70 -19.15
N LYS A 317 23.55 1.11 -17.89
CA LYS A 317 23.31 2.51 -17.50
C LYS A 317 24.44 3.41 -18.00
N ILE A 318 24.06 4.56 -18.49
CA ILE A 318 24.97 5.57 -19.01
C ILE A 318 24.79 6.92 -18.31
N THR A 319 25.76 7.81 -18.46
CA THR A 319 25.60 9.20 -18.01
C THR A 319 24.56 9.91 -18.88
N PRO A 320 23.49 10.46 -18.29
CA PRO A 320 22.42 11.07 -19.07
C PRO A 320 22.82 12.41 -19.67
N PRO A 321 22.04 12.93 -20.64
CA PRO A 321 22.26 14.29 -21.15
C PRO A 321 22.15 15.35 -20.05
N THR A 322 22.80 16.49 -20.27
CA THR A 322 22.68 17.64 -19.36
C THR A 322 21.22 18.04 -19.17
N GLY A 323 20.81 18.24 -17.92
CA GLY A 323 19.42 18.56 -17.57
C GLY A 323 18.56 17.34 -17.26
N PHE A 324 19.09 16.13 -17.46
CA PHE A 324 18.44 14.87 -17.11
C PHE A 324 19.22 14.17 -16.00
N THR A 325 18.53 13.35 -15.24
CA THR A 325 19.11 12.63 -14.10
C THR A 325 18.85 11.14 -14.25
N GLN A 326 19.92 10.34 -14.15
CA GLN A 326 19.80 8.89 -14.11
C GLN A 326 19.04 8.47 -12.84
N GLY A 327 17.99 7.68 -13.02
CA GLY A 327 17.21 7.18 -11.91
C GLY A 327 16.24 8.19 -11.29
N LYS A 328 15.93 9.28 -11.99
CA LYS A 328 14.91 10.23 -11.51
C LYS A 328 13.58 9.53 -11.32
N GLN A 329 12.96 9.73 -10.16
CA GLN A 329 11.67 9.14 -9.83
C GLN A 329 10.56 10.17 -9.84
N THR A 330 9.45 9.82 -10.47
CA THR A 330 8.23 10.62 -10.47
C THR A 330 7.12 9.80 -9.81
N VAL A 331 6.51 10.36 -8.78
CA VAL A 331 5.44 9.72 -8.03
C VAL A 331 4.16 9.70 -8.87
N ILE A 332 3.53 8.54 -8.95
CA ILE A 332 2.21 8.40 -9.56
C ILE A 332 1.17 8.74 -8.47
N ASN A 333 0.55 9.91 -8.58
CA ASN A 333 -0.31 10.46 -7.53
C ASN A 333 -1.79 10.54 -7.91
N SER A 334 -2.18 10.01 -9.07
CA SER A 334 -3.56 10.03 -9.53
C SER A 334 -3.89 8.83 -10.40
N ASP A 335 -5.17 8.63 -10.64
CA ASP A 335 -5.70 7.63 -11.55
C ASP A 335 -6.89 8.25 -12.32
N PRO A 336 -6.82 8.43 -13.65
CA PRO A 336 -5.68 8.09 -14.52
C PRO A 336 -4.47 9.02 -14.34
N TYR A 337 -3.32 8.55 -14.77
CA TYR A 337 -2.07 9.32 -14.76
C TYR A 337 -1.32 9.14 -16.06
N THR A 338 -0.93 10.25 -16.69
CA THR A 338 -0.05 10.26 -17.86
C THR A 338 1.32 10.74 -17.41
N PHE A 339 2.32 9.89 -17.58
CA PHE A 339 3.71 10.30 -17.35
C PHE A 339 4.20 11.12 -18.52
N LYS A 340 4.87 12.23 -18.22
CA LYS A 340 5.56 13.09 -19.20
C LYS A 340 6.96 13.39 -18.68
N GLN A 341 7.97 13.05 -19.49
CA GLN A 341 9.32 13.43 -19.16
C GLN A 341 9.50 14.95 -19.27
N SER A 342 10.16 15.54 -18.28
CA SER A 342 10.53 16.95 -18.32
C SER A 342 11.70 17.15 -19.29
N GLY A 343 11.57 18.12 -20.20
CA GLY A 343 12.59 18.44 -21.18
C GLY A 343 12.44 17.66 -22.49
N THR A 344 13.26 18.01 -23.45
CA THR A 344 13.32 17.37 -24.75
C THR A 344 14.65 16.63 -24.88
N LEU A 345 14.59 15.34 -25.22
CA LEU A 345 15.79 14.52 -25.39
C LEU A 345 16.60 15.02 -26.57
N PRO A 346 17.92 15.25 -26.42
CA PRO A 346 18.76 15.68 -27.53
C PRO A 346 19.00 14.52 -28.50
N GLU A 347 19.21 14.85 -29.78
CA GLU A 347 19.57 13.89 -30.80
C GLU A 347 20.93 13.24 -30.50
N THR A 348 21.89 14.08 -30.11
CA THR A 348 23.22 13.68 -29.69
C THR A 348 23.67 14.52 -28.50
N TYR A 349 24.55 13.96 -27.68
CA TYR A 349 25.19 14.71 -26.61
C TYR A 349 26.55 14.13 -26.28
N LYS A 350 27.45 14.99 -25.80
CA LYS A 350 28.72 14.57 -25.23
C LYS A 350 28.57 14.53 -23.71
N ALA A 351 28.74 13.36 -23.13
CA ALA A 351 28.63 13.17 -21.70
C ALA A 351 29.88 13.67 -20.95
N SER A 352 29.76 13.85 -19.64
CA SER A 352 30.88 14.24 -18.79
C SER A 352 32.02 13.22 -18.78
N ASN A 353 31.75 11.95 -19.14
CA ASN A 353 32.78 10.92 -19.28
C ASN A 353 33.57 11.01 -20.61
N GLY A 354 33.29 12.02 -21.44
CA GLY A 354 33.95 12.23 -22.72
C GLY A 354 33.35 11.46 -23.90
N LYS A 355 32.38 10.58 -23.66
CA LYS A 355 31.73 9.79 -24.71
C LYS A 355 30.60 10.57 -25.36
N THR A 356 30.37 10.32 -26.64
CA THR A 356 29.27 10.92 -27.40
C THR A 356 28.22 9.85 -27.67
N TYR A 357 26.96 10.22 -27.45
CA TYR A 357 25.82 9.33 -27.57
C TYR A 357 24.81 9.89 -28.56
N LYS A 358 24.21 8.97 -29.34
CA LYS A 358 23.14 9.28 -30.29
C LYS A 358 21.85 8.63 -29.87
N PHE A 359 20.76 9.41 -29.90
CA PHE A 359 19.41 8.95 -29.54
C PHE A 359 18.94 7.83 -30.45
N LYS A 360 18.49 6.72 -29.84
CA LYS A 360 17.92 5.57 -30.56
C LYS A 360 16.42 5.45 -30.35
N GLY A 361 15.91 5.95 -29.24
CA GLY A 361 14.51 5.88 -28.91
C GLY A 361 14.30 5.59 -27.41
N TRP A 362 13.07 5.34 -27.05
CA TRP A 362 12.72 4.99 -25.68
C TRP A 362 11.63 3.92 -25.67
N TYR A 363 11.46 3.27 -24.53
CA TYR A 363 10.38 2.33 -24.28
C TYR A 363 9.94 2.38 -22.81
N LYS A 364 8.71 1.96 -22.58
CA LYS A 364 8.11 1.82 -21.24
C LYS A 364 8.25 0.37 -20.79
N GLY A 365 8.60 0.19 -19.51
CA GLY A 365 8.59 -1.12 -18.88
C GLY A 365 9.93 -1.84 -18.90
N LYS A 366 9.91 -3.08 -18.49
CA LYS A 366 11.10 -3.91 -18.27
C LYS A 366 11.59 -4.60 -19.53
N THR A 367 10.72 -4.82 -20.48
CA THR A 367 11.03 -5.56 -21.71
C THR A 367 11.25 -4.61 -22.86
N LYS A 368 12.47 -4.62 -23.42
CA LYS A 368 12.80 -3.82 -24.59
C LYS A 368 12.07 -4.37 -25.83
N PRO A 369 11.24 -3.56 -26.50
CA PRO A 369 10.59 -3.98 -27.73
C PRO A 369 11.57 -3.99 -28.91
N ASN A 370 11.21 -4.67 -30.01
CA ASN A 370 12.02 -4.69 -31.22
C ASN A 370 12.09 -3.31 -31.89
N THR A 371 11.03 -2.52 -31.76
CA THR A 371 10.97 -1.16 -32.30
C THR A 371 10.80 -0.16 -31.16
N LEU A 372 11.74 0.76 -31.03
CA LEU A 372 11.67 1.83 -30.03
C LEU A 372 10.79 2.98 -30.52
N THR A 373 10.16 3.65 -29.57
CA THR A 373 9.49 4.92 -29.85
C THR A 373 10.54 6.02 -30.01
N THR A 374 10.43 6.85 -31.04
CA THR A 374 11.47 7.81 -31.40
C THR A 374 11.10 9.27 -31.13
N THR A 375 9.98 9.54 -30.49
CA THR A 375 9.63 10.90 -30.04
C THR A 375 10.60 11.35 -28.96
N LYS A 376 10.94 12.65 -28.96
CA LYS A 376 11.94 13.21 -28.02
C LYS A 376 11.35 13.76 -26.73
N ALA A 377 10.04 13.65 -26.59
CA ALA A 377 9.32 14.02 -25.39
C ALA A 377 8.47 12.84 -24.93
N PRO A 378 9.06 11.83 -24.27
CA PRO A 378 8.34 10.65 -23.82
C PRO A 378 7.10 10.99 -23.00
N SER A 379 5.99 10.40 -23.38
CA SER A 379 4.70 10.57 -22.69
C SER A 379 3.86 9.32 -22.90
N TYR A 380 3.29 8.79 -21.81
CA TYR A 380 2.44 7.62 -21.89
C TYR A 380 1.55 7.49 -20.66
N PRO A 381 0.36 6.90 -20.80
CA PRO A 381 -0.45 6.53 -19.64
C PRO A 381 0.21 5.39 -18.89
N VAL A 382 0.23 5.48 -17.57
CA VAL A 382 0.77 4.41 -16.72
C VAL A 382 -0.23 3.27 -16.58
N THR A 383 0.29 2.08 -16.30
CA THR A 383 -0.52 0.85 -16.16
C THR A 383 -0.58 0.32 -14.73
N TYR A 384 0.12 0.96 -13.79
CA TYR A 384 0.11 0.65 -12.35
C TYR A 384 0.50 -0.79 -11.99
N ASN A 385 1.34 -1.41 -12.83
CA ASN A 385 1.73 -2.82 -12.70
C ASN A 385 3.22 -2.99 -12.35
N ASP A 386 3.89 -1.95 -11.87
CA ASP A 386 5.34 -1.90 -11.64
C ASP A 386 6.17 -2.09 -12.92
N ASP A 387 5.58 -1.79 -14.06
CA ASP A 387 6.19 -1.91 -15.37
C ASP A 387 6.08 -0.61 -16.18
N ASP A 388 6.10 0.52 -15.46
CA ASP A 388 5.87 1.84 -16.04
C ASP A 388 7.15 2.68 -16.17
N ASP A 389 8.31 2.13 -15.85
CA ASP A 389 9.56 2.87 -15.92
C ASP A 389 9.90 3.26 -17.37
N LEU A 390 10.48 4.45 -17.51
CA LEU A 390 10.98 4.95 -18.77
C LEU A 390 12.42 4.49 -18.99
N ASN A 391 12.69 3.89 -20.14
CA ASN A 391 14.03 3.54 -20.56
C ASN A 391 14.36 4.31 -21.84
N VAL A 392 15.33 5.21 -21.74
CA VAL A 392 15.82 5.98 -22.88
C VAL A 392 17.11 5.34 -23.38
N VAL A 393 17.14 5.01 -24.65
CA VAL A 393 18.25 4.30 -25.28
C VAL A 393 19.07 5.24 -26.13
N TYR A 394 20.34 5.31 -25.83
CA TYR A 394 21.34 6.01 -26.60
C TYR A 394 22.42 5.02 -27.06
N GLU A 395 22.98 5.28 -28.22
CA GLU A 395 24.10 4.51 -28.75
C GLU A 395 25.38 5.33 -28.65
N GLU A 396 26.42 4.75 -28.08
CA GLU A 396 27.74 5.38 -28.09
C GLU A 396 28.24 5.44 -29.54
N ILE A 397 28.64 6.62 -29.95
CA ILE A 397 29.20 6.86 -31.27
C ILE A 397 30.53 7.58 -31.13
N GLU A 398 31.35 7.44 -32.16
CA GLU A 398 32.52 8.28 -32.28
C GLU A 398 32.11 9.68 -32.73
N ALA A 399 32.81 10.68 -32.22
CA ALA A 399 32.57 12.07 -32.55
C ALA A 399 33.89 12.84 -32.62
N PHE A 400 33.86 13.91 -33.39
CA PHE A 400 34.99 14.81 -33.51
C PHE A 400 34.71 16.12 -32.81
N ASP A 401 35.68 16.57 -32.02
CA ASP A 401 35.66 17.88 -31.41
C ASP A 401 36.38 18.83 -32.38
N PHE A 402 35.63 19.78 -32.91
CA PHE A 402 36.19 20.89 -33.70
C PHE A 402 36.32 22.10 -32.79
N PRO A 403 37.54 22.57 -32.54
CA PRO A 403 37.74 23.78 -31.74
C PRO A 403 37.26 25.01 -32.51
N GLU A 404 36.95 26.05 -31.76
CA GLU A 404 36.69 27.35 -32.37
C GLU A 404 37.90 27.78 -33.15
N THR A 405 37.68 28.21 -34.38
CA THR A 405 38.74 28.66 -35.26
C THR A 405 38.35 30.00 -35.89
N THR A 406 39.24 30.96 -35.85
CA THR A 406 39.03 32.26 -36.47
C THR A 406 39.96 32.51 -37.62
N TYR A 407 39.41 33.15 -38.64
CA TYR A 407 40.16 33.58 -39.83
C TYR A 407 40.03 35.09 -39.93
N GLN A 408 41.16 35.81 -40.12
CA GLN A 408 41.23 37.24 -40.17
C GLN A 408 41.74 37.74 -41.50
N PHE A 409 41.12 38.79 -42.00
CA PHE A 409 41.42 39.38 -43.28
C PHE A 409 41.69 40.86 -43.11
N GLY A 410 42.82 41.33 -43.55
CA GLY A 410 43.21 42.75 -43.60
C GLY A 410 43.28 43.25 -45.02
N PHE A 411 43.17 44.53 -45.16
CA PHE A 411 43.20 45.22 -46.46
C PHE A 411 44.31 46.30 -46.44
N VAL A 412 45.11 46.31 -47.49
CA VAL A 412 46.26 47.19 -47.63
C VAL A 412 46.08 48.01 -48.89
N ASN A 413 46.23 49.34 -48.79
CA ASN A 413 46.18 50.23 -49.94
C ASN A 413 47.49 50.17 -50.72
N GLU A 414 47.53 50.85 -51.86
CA GLU A 414 48.74 50.84 -52.71
C GLU A 414 49.91 51.63 -52.09
N ALA A 415 49.71 52.44 -51.04
CA ALA A 415 50.74 53.03 -50.27
C ALA A 415 51.35 52.15 -49.17
N GLY A 416 50.89 50.89 -49.06
CA GLY A 416 51.35 49.94 -48.08
C GLY A 416 50.75 50.15 -46.70
N GLN A 417 49.64 50.86 -46.56
CA GLN A 417 48.97 51.16 -45.30
C GLN A 417 47.71 50.26 -45.14
N LEU A 418 47.47 49.85 -43.91
CA LEU A 418 46.20 49.12 -43.59
C LEU A 418 45.03 50.06 -43.81
N VAL A 419 44.00 49.54 -44.46
CA VAL A 419 42.74 50.24 -44.70
C VAL A 419 41.80 49.90 -43.56
N ASN A 420 41.11 50.89 -43.01
CA ASN A 420 40.06 50.67 -42.02
C ASN A 420 38.92 49.92 -42.71
N PRO A 421 38.56 48.72 -42.20
CA PRO A 421 37.55 47.89 -42.82
C PRO A 421 36.09 48.32 -42.57
N ASP A 422 35.82 49.46 -41.94
CA ASP A 422 34.47 49.93 -41.67
C ASP A 422 33.58 49.97 -42.92
N ASN A 423 34.18 50.36 -44.05
CA ASN A 423 33.47 50.48 -45.32
C ASN A 423 33.69 49.26 -46.26
N ILE A 424 34.33 48.20 -45.77
CA ILE A 424 34.55 46.96 -46.49
C ILE A 424 33.72 45.87 -45.85
N ASN A 425 32.73 45.39 -46.60
CA ASN A 425 31.85 44.33 -46.11
C ASN A 425 32.34 42.97 -46.63
N LEU A 426 32.63 42.10 -45.70
CA LEU A 426 32.92 40.71 -45.99
C LEU A 426 31.71 39.86 -45.60
N THR A 427 31.14 39.18 -46.61
CA THR A 427 30.01 38.24 -46.36
C THR A 427 30.38 36.85 -46.86
N TYR A 428 29.73 35.87 -46.26
CA TYR A 428 29.98 34.47 -46.59
C TYR A 428 28.76 33.63 -46.24
N ASP A 429 28.75 32.41 -46.78
CA ASP A 429 27.82 31.36 -46.39
C ASP A 429 28.57 30.36 -45.54
N TYR A 430 27.90 29.88 -44.48
CA TYR A 430 28.41 28.85 -43.59
C TYR A 430 27.69 27.54 -43.89
N LYS A 431 28.46 26.51 -44.28
CA LYS A 431 27.92 25.22 -44.69
C LYS A 431 28.61 24.07 -44.00
N SER A 432 27.85 23.01 -43.75
CA SER A 432 28.38 21.71 -43.39
C SER A 432 28.79 20.94 -44.62
N ILE A 433 29.83 20.11 -44.50
CA ILE A 433 30.28 19.22 -45.56
C ILE A 433 30.23 17.82 -45.02
N VAL A 434 29.61 16.92 -45.79
CA VAL A 434 29.54 15.51 -45.47
C VAL A 434 30.11 14.72 -46.66
N PHE A 435 31.24 14.07 -46.43
CA PHE A 435 31.82 13.16 -47.39
C PHE A 435 31.55 11.72 -46.97
N ARG A 436 31.08 10.90 -47.92
CA ARG A 436 30.86 9.46 -47.72
C ARG A 436 31.53 8.69 -48.81
N GLY A 437 32.33 7.68 -48.44
CA GLY A 437 33.08 6.84 -49.36
C GLY A 437 34.56 6.86 -49.06
N THR A 438 35.33 6.19 -49.93
CA THR A 438 36.78 6.02 -49.83
C THR A 438 37.58 6.84 -50.85
N GLY A 439 36.89 7.74 -51.59
CA GLY A 439 37.51 8.58 -52.62
C GLY A 439 37.42 8.00 -54.02
N GLY A 440 36.86 6.78 -54.20
CA GLY A 440 36.65 6.16 -55.48
C GLY A 440 35.25 6.37 -56.05
N ALA A 441 34.93 5.59 -57.08
CA ALA A 441 33.61 5.58 -57.68
C ALA A 441 32.55 5.23 -56.62
N GLY A 442 31.44 5.99 -56.57
CA GLY A 442 30.40 5.86 -55.57
C GLY A 442 30.59 6.74 -54.34
N SER A 443 31.67 7.47 -54.20
CA SER A 443 31.84 8.47 -53.16
C SER A 443 30.92 9.67 -53.40
N THR A 444 30.37 10.24 -52.33
CA THR A 444 29.47 11.37 -52.40
C THR A 444 29.95 12.51 -51.49
N VAL A 445 29.72 13.74 -51.94
CA VAL A 445 29.92 14.96 -51.13
C VAL A 445 28.60 15.70 -51.06
N SER A 446 28.16 16.01 -49.86
CA SER A 446 26.93 16.75 -49.65
C SER A 446 27.23 18.02 -48.86
N PHE A 447 26.60 19.12 -49.26
CA PHE A 447 26.69 20.38 -48.55
C PHE A 447 25.34 20.72 -47.92
N GLY A 448 25.34 20.99 -46.62
CA GLY A 448 24.20 21.51 -45.91
C GLY A 448 24.38 22.97 -45.56
N THR A 449 23.36 23.79 -45.73
CA THR A 449 23.41 25.20 -45.31
C THR A 449 23.16 25.29 -43.81
N ILE A 450 24.13 25.93 -43.09
CA ILE A 450 23.96 26.26 -41.68
C ILE A 450 23.45 27.70 -41.57
N ALA A 451 24.11 28.63 -42.29
CA ALA A 451 23.70 30.04 -42.35
C ALA A 451 24.15 30.68 -43.63
N ASN A 452 23.33 31.53 -44.24
CA ASN A 452 23.64 32.30 -45.41
C ASN A 452 23.88 33.77 -45.07
N ASN A 453 24.68 34.45 -45.94
CA ASN A 453 24.91 35.91 -45.85
C ASN A 453 25.37 36.39 -44.46
N GLN A 454 26.27 35.66 -43.87
CA GLN A 454 26.91 36.06 -42.63
C GLN A 454 27.92 37.14 -42.86
N SER A 455 28.08 38.08 -41.95
CA SER A 455 29.02 39.19 -42.05
C SER A 455 30.24 38.92 -41.19
N GLY A 456 31.42 39.18 -41.74
CA GLY A 456 32.65 39.20 -40.98
C GLY A 456 32.61 40.35 -39.97
N VAL A 457 33.06 40.10 -38.73
CA VAL A 457 33.06 41.08 -37.65
C VAL A 457 34.33 41.90 -37.68
N LYS A 458 34.22 43.20 -37.50
CA LYS A 458 35.40 44.07 -37.35
C LYS A 458 36.11 43.81 -36.03
N VAL A 459 37.39 43.48 -36.09
CA VAL A 459 38.29 43.34 -34.94
C VAL A 459 39.56 44.14 -35.25
N GLY A 460 39.71 45.32 -34.62
CA GLY A 460 40.77 46.25 -34.99
C GLY A 460 40.65 46.70 -36.44
N ASN A 461 41.73 46.54 -37.25
CA ASN A 461 41.74 46.82 -38.65
C ASN A 461 41.54 45.57 -39.52
N LEU A 462 40.90 44.55 -38.96
CA LEU A 462 40.66 43.28 -39.62
C LEU A 462 39.17 42.95 -39.67
N ARG A 463 38.79 42.14 -40.66
CA ARG A 463 37.52 41.42 -40.66
C ARG A 463 37.78 40.00 -40.23
N GLN A 464 36.95 39.52 -39.27
CA GLN A 464 37.11 38.22 -38.68
C GLN A 464 35.87 37.34 -38.97
N VAL A 465 36.10 36.13 -39.37
CA VAL A 465 35.10 35.09 -39.48
C VAL A 465 35.46 33.97 -38.53
N THR A 466 34.44 33.42 -37.85
CA THR A 466 34.66 32.44 -36.81
C THR A 466 33.87 31.17 -37.12
N LEU A 467 34.57 30.02 -37.15
CA LEU A 467 33.96 28.72 -37.05
C LEU A 467 33.76 28.37 -35.59
N PRO A 468 32.55 28.21 -35.16
CA PRO A 468 32.31 27.88 -33.75
C PRO A 468 32.81 26.48 -33.37
N ALA A 469 33.17 26.29 -32.13
CA ALA A 469 33.47 24.96 -31.61
C ALA A 469 32.26 24.04 -31.76
N LYS A 470 32.49 22.82 -32.20
CA LYS A 470 31.44 21.80 -32.40
C LYS A 470 31.95 20.43 -32.06
N ASN A 471 31.00 19.62 -31.57
CA ASN A 471 31.14 18.18 -31.51
C ASN A 471 30.30 17.57 -32.65
N ILE A 472 30.93 17.00 -33.64
CA ILE A 472 30.26 16.44 -34.80
C ILE A 472 30.33 14.91 -34.74
N ALA A 473 29.15 14.28 -34.62
CA ALA A 473 29.04 12.84 -34.60
C ALA A 473 29.47 12.23 -35.95
N GLN A 474 30.41 11.30 -35.90
CA GLN A 474 30.79 10.54 -37.08
C GLN A 474 29.72 9.48 -37.38
N PRO A 475 29.23 9.40 -38.59
CA PRO A 475 28.39 8.29 -38.99
C PRO A 475 29.21 7.01 -39.08
N THR A 476 28.53 5.88 -38.98
CA THR A 476 29.13 4.53 -39.04
C THR A 476 29.75 4.18 -40.40
N ALA A 477 29.46 4.96 -41.44
CA ALA A 477 30.03 4.76 -42.77
C ALA A 477 31.37 5.46 -42.90
N THR A 478 32.22 4.97 -43.79
CA THR A 478 33.49 5.63 -44.14
C THR A 478 33.25 7.02 -44.68
N GLY A 479 34.13 7.94 -44.35
CA GLY A 479 34.05 9.33 -44.79
C GLY A 479 34.45 10.29 -43.68
N TRP A 480 34.09 11.56 -43.88
CA TRP A 480 34.38 12.62 -42.92
C TRP A 480 33.29 13.69 -42.96
N ASN A 481 33.21 14.42 -41.87
CA ASN A 481 32.36 15.60 -41.74
C ASN A 481 33.24 16.84 -41.52
N GLY A 482 32.78 17.98 -41.97
CA GLY A 482 33.47 19.23 -41.76
C GLY A 482 32.55 20.43 -41.92
N ASP A 483 33.08 21.59 -41.64
CA ASP A 483 32.41 22.85 -41.90
C ASP A 483 33.25 23.68 -42.87
N ALA A 484 32.59 24.53 -43.62
CA ALA A 484 33.25 25.39 -44.60
C ALA A 484 32.56 26.74 -44.68
N PHE A 485 33.39 27.71 -44.99
CA PHE A 485 32.93 29.00 -45.50
C PHE A 485 32.96 28.96 -47.00
N THR A 486 31.88 29.38 -47.60
CA THR A 486 31.75 29.45 -49.07
C THR A 486 31.12 30.77 -49.48
N ASN A 487 31.19 31.07 -50.76
CA ASN A 487 30.61 32.27 -51.36
C ASN A 487 31.08 33.55 -50.68
N PHE A 488 32.41 33.66 -50.48
CA PHE A 488 32.98 34.89 -50.00
C PHE A 488 32.70 36.02 -50.97
N SER A 489 32.16 37.11 -50.43
CA SER A 489 31.91 38.32 -51.18
C SER A 489 32.47 39.51 -50.40
N ILE A 490 33.31 40.26 -51.05
CA ILE A 490 33.94 41.47 -50.46
C ILE A 490 33.45 42.67 -51.26
N LYS A 491 32.70 43.54 -50.57
CA LYS A 491 32.19 44.77 -51.18
C LYS A 491 33.10 45.93 -50.80
N LEU A 492 33.68 46.55 -51.81
CA LEU A 492 34.62 47.64 -51.64
C LEU A 492 33.94 49.01 -51.87
N PRO A 493 34.44 50.08 -51.25
CA PRO A 493 34.12 51.43 -51.65
C PRO A 493 34.42 51.72 -53.11
N LYS A 494 33.67 52.62 -53.74
CA LYS A 494 33.73 52.90 -55.17
C LYS A 494 35.08 53.36 -55.69
N TYR A 495 35.90 53.94 -54.83
CA TYR A 495 37.19 54.44 -55.21
C TYR A 495 38.27 53.36 -55.34
N TYR A 496 38.02 52.16 -54.95
CA TYR A 496 38.91 51.05 -55.19
C TYR A 496 38.53 50.37 -56.50
N LYS A 497 39.53 50.10 -57.34
CA LYS A 497 39.38 49.50 -58.65
C LYS A 497 39.44 47.95 -58.59
N SER A 498 40.31 47.47 -57.73
CA SER A 498 40.61 46.03 -57.70
C SER A 498 41.00 45.57 -56.32
N LEU A 499 40.86 44.26 -56.09
CA LEU A 499 41.30 43.58 -54.89
C LEU A 499 42.14 42.37 -55.32
N ASN A 500 43.38 42.31 -54.88
CA ASN A 500 44.32 41.27 -55.23
C ASN A 500 45.08 40.78 -54.03
N LEU A 501 45.51 39.50 -54.07
CA LEU A 501 46.33 38.93 -52.99
C LEU A 501 47.79 39.42 -53.04
N TYR A 502 48.24 39.86 -54.18
CA TYR A 502 49.61 40.38 -54.43
C TYR A 502 49.57 41.86 -54.70
N ASP A 503 50.69 42.51 -54.42
CA ASP A 503 50.88 43.91 -54.80
C ASP A 503 51.00 44.08 -56.34
N LYS A 504 51.09 45.32 -56.81
CA LYS A 504 51.18 45.59 -58.26
C LYS A 504 52.42 45.04 -58.92
N THR A 505 53.44 44.69 -58.16
CA THR A 505 54.67 44.10 -58.68
C THR A 505 54.57 42.52 -58.74
N GLY A 506 53.41 41.96 -58.36
CA GLY A 506 53.21 40.54 -58.30
C GLY A 506 53.85 39.85 -57.11
N LYS A 507 54.19 40.61 -56.06
CA LYS A 507 54.82 40.09 -54.84
C LYS A 507 53.96 40.37 -53.62
N ILE A 508 54.17 39.59 -52.58
CA ILE A 508 53.56 39.82 -51.28
C ILE A 508 54.38 40.88 -50.55
N ASP A 509 53.74 41.91 -50.04
CA ASP A 509 54.37 42.92 -49.24
C ASP A 509 55.02 42.31 -48.00
N PRO A 510 56.34 42.54 -47.73
CA PRO A 510 57.00 41.93 -46.57
C PRO A 510 56.41 42.34 -45.22
N LYS A 511 55.73 43.50 -45.16
CA LYS A 511 55.02 43.91 -43.93
C LYS A 511 53.78 43.08 -43.62
N TYR A 512 53.18 42.49 -44.63
CA TYR A 512 51.94 41.72 -44.53
C TYR A 512 52.14 40.39 -45.24
N PRO A 513 53.00 39.53 -44.68
CA PRO A 513 53.29 38.25 -45.32
C PRO A 513 52.08 37.35 -45.35
N LEU A 514 52.02 36.45 -46.33
CA LEU A 514 51.00 35.43 -46.34
C LEU A 514 51.22 34.50 -45.13
N PRO A 515 50.19 34.25 -44.34
CA PRO A 515 50.35 33.44 -43.14
C PRO A 515 50.71 32.00 -43.49
N VAL A 516 51.41 31.37 -42.57
CA VAL A 516 51.70 29.92 -42.66
C VAL A 516 50.45 29.15 -42.32
N LYS A 517 50.06 28.21 -43.18
CA LYS A 517 48.97 27.30 -42.91
C LYS A 517 49.49 26.10 -42.12
N THR A 518 48.80 25.78 -41.06
CA THR A 518 49.09 24.58 -40.26
C THR A 518 47.90 23.63 -40.29
N THR A 519 48.19 22.35 -40.40
CA THR A 519 47.18 21.31 -40.25
C THR A 519 47.36 20.63 -38.90
N VAL A 520 46.31 20.63 -38.10
CA VAL A 520 46.30 19.92 -36.82
C VAL A 520 45.57 18.62 -37.04
N SER A 521 46.27 17.50 -36.81
CA SER A 521 45.65 16.18 -36.83
C SER A 521 46.04 15.42 -35.57
N SER A 522 45.11 14.67 -35.00
CA SER A 522 45.38 13.79 -33.89
C SER A 522 45.40 12.33 -34.38
N ALA A 523 46.09 11.47 -33.64
CA ALA A 523 46.16 10.04 -33.93
C ALA A 523 44.81 9.31 -33.71
N SER A 524 43.87 9.95 -33.06
CA SER A 524 42.55 9.42 -32.76
C SER A 524 41.48 10.26 -33.45
N ASN A 525 41.18 10.06 -34.65
CA ASN A 525 40.05 10.58 -35.43
C ASN A 525 39.71 12.09 -35.27
N ASP A 526 40.49 12.84 -34.52
CA ASP A 526 40.30 14.29 -34.30
C ASP A 526 41.15 15.08 -35.32
N THR A 527 40.75 15.07 -36.55
CA THR A 527 41.45 15.84 -37.59
C THR A 527 40.76 17.18 -37.75
N VAL A 528 41.43 18.24 -37.33
CA VAL A 528 41.03 19.62 -37.63
C VAL A 528 41.85 20.08 -38.84
N GLN A 529 41.17 20.42 -39.92
CA GLN A 529 41.77 21.06 -41.06
C GLN A 529 41.46 22.55 -41.07
N PRO A 530 42.46 23.44 -41.03
CA PRO A 530 42.23 24.87 -41.05
C PRO A 530 41.72 25.39 -42.42
#